data_8a484fe7da473ff2243e1807f0ce8276
#
_entry.id   8a484fe7da473ff2243e1807f0ce8276
#
_cell.length_a   1.000
_cell.length_b   1.000
_cell.length_c   1.000
_cell.angle_alpha   90.00
_cell.angle_beta   90.00
_cell.angle_gamma   90.00
#
_symmetry.space_group_name_H-M   'P 1'
#
loop_
_entity.id
_entity.type
_entity.pdbx_description
1 polymer ?
#
loop_
_entity_poly.entity_id
_entity_poly.type
_entity_poly.pdbx_seq_one_letter_code
_entity_poly.pdbx_strand_id
1 'polypeptide(L)'
;MSEMPAAARPTRRRVTTVEPLEGPARASAYVCEAASCMSMQARDITVRLGELVAEAGLDDVLVKRVGCLGLCAAGPLVEIPQTGRLFEHVSPDNVDAIVDTLRTVQPGDARIAQGPFFEKQLRVATENFGVVDPESLDDYLERDGYQALRRVLNEMTSAEVRDEITRSGLRGRGGAGYPVGLKWTTVAKA
;
A
#
# COMPACT_ATOMS: atom_id res chain seq x y z
N MET A 1 -0.39 -41.80 -26.01
CA MET A 1 -0.43 -40.38 -25.56
C MET A 1 -0.84 -40.42 -24.11
N SER A 2 0.12 -40.26 -23.19
CA SER A 2 -0.10 -40.37 -21.76
C SER A 2 -0.39 -38.96 -21.22
N GLU A 3 -1.57 -38.75 -20.68
CA GLU A 3 -1.94 -37.49 -20.05
C GLU A 3 -1.11 -37.26 -18.76
N MET A 4 -0.41 -36.17 -18.72
CA MET A 4 0.26 -35.71 -17.50
C MET A 4 -0.81 -35.24 -16.47
N PRO A 5 -0.72 -35.66 -15.20
CA PRO A 5 -1.64 -35.19 -14.18
C PRO A 5 -1.42 -33.68 -13.91
N ALA A 6 -2.53 -32.93 -13.86
CA ALA A 6 -2.53 -31.52 -13.54
C ALA A 6 -1.92 -31.30 -12.15
N ALA A 7 -0.86 -30.50 -12.07
CA ALA A 7 -0.23 -30.12 -10.82
C ALA A 7 -1.26 -29.41 -9.91
N ALA A 8 -1.47 -29.92 -8.71
CA ALA A 8 -2.34 -29.32 -7.71
C ALA A 8 -1.88 -27.89 -7.42
N ARG A 9 -2.77 -26.90 -7.57
CA ARG A 9 -2.50 -25.51 -7.18
C ARG A 9 -2.21 -25.48 -5.68
N PRO A 10 -1.12 -24.81 -5.26
CA PRO A 10 -0.86 -24.66 -3.84
C PRO A 10 -2.04 -23.94 -3.19
N THR A 11 -2.62 -24.55 -2.16
CA THR A 11 -3.64 -23.93 -1.33
C THR A 11 -3.03 -22.67 -0.71
N ARG A 12 -3.58 -21.50 -1.04
CA ARG A 12 -3.23 -20.24 -0.36
C ARG A 12 -3.46 -20.46 1.14
N ARG A 13 -2.37 -20.50 1.92
CA ARG A 13 -2.49 -20.35 3.37
C ARG A 13 -3.22 -19.03 3.61
N ARG A 14 -4.37 -19.06 4.25
CA ARG A 14 -4.99 -17.84 4.79
C ARG A 14 -3.95 -17.24 5.73
N VAL A 15 -3.43 -16.07 5.36
CA VAL A 15 -2.72 -15.22 6.31
C VAL A 15 -3.75 -14.92 7.39
N THR A 16 -3.42 -15.26 8.63
CA THR A 16 -4.22 -14.90 9.79
C THR A 16 -4.38 -13.39 9.73
N THR A 17 -5.60 -12.93 9.48
CA THR A 17 -5.95 -11.51 9.61
C THR A 17 -5.67 -11.16 11.07
N VAL A 18 -4.75 -10.23 11.28
CA VAL A 18 -4.62 -9.57 12.59
C VAL A 18 -6.01 -8.98 12.87
N GLU A 19 -6.62 -9.34 14.01
CA GLU A 19 -7.93 -8.81 14.36
C GLU A 19 -7.88 -7.28 14.38
N PRO A 20 -8.92 -6.59 13.86
CA PRO A 20 -8.94 -5.14 13.90
C PRO A 20 -8.86 -4.68 15.35
N LEU A 21 -7.97 -3.72 15.64
CA LEU A 21 -7.88 -3.12 16.97
C LEU A 21 -9.20 -2.42 17.31
N GLU A 22 -9.72 -2.64 18.52
CA GLU A 22 -10.82 -1.85 19.07
C GLU A 22 -10.31 -0.44 19.41
N GLY A 23 -10.37 0.50 18.45
CA GLY A 23 -9.94 1.87 18.62
C GLY A 23 -8.68 2.25 17.83
N PRO A 24 -8.25 3.52 17.88
CA PRO A 24 -7.07 3.98 17.17
C PRO A 24 -5.79 3.36 17.76
N ALA A 25 -4.95 2.76 16.92
CA ALA A 25 -3.67 2.24 17.34
C ALA A 25 -2.77 3.35 17.89
N ARG A 26 -2.08 3.10 19.02
CA ARG A 26 -1.04 3.98 19.56
C ARG A 26 0.16 4.07 18.62
N ALA A 27 0.56 2.95 18.09
CA ALA A 27 1.68 2.86 17.17
C ALA A 27 1.36 1.94 15.99
N SER A 28 2.05 2.15 14.87
CA SER A 28 1.88 1.32 13.68
C SER A 28 3.22 0.98 13.06
N ALA A 29 3.35 -0.26 12.56
CA ALA A 29 4.44 -0.69 11.71
C ALA A 29 3.89 -0.97 10.31
N TYR A 30 4.32 -0.21 9.31
CA TYR A 30 3.91 -0.34 7.92
C TYR A 30 4.94 -1.18 7.15
N VAL A 31 4.58 -2.40 6.80
CA VAL A 31 5.45 -3.33 6.06
C VAL A 31 5.18 -3.22 4.57
N CYS A 32 6.20 -2.91 3.80
CA CYS A 32 6.10 -2.83 2.34
C CYS A 32 5.92 -4.23 1.74
N GLU A 33 4.72 -4.54 1.24
CA GLU A 33 4.45 -5.78 0.48
C GLU A 33 4.30 -5.52 -1.04
N ALA A 34 5.00 -4.54 -1.58
CA ALA A 34 5.13 -4.38 -3.03
C ALA A 34 6.04 -5.47 -3.63
N ALA A 35 5.94 -5.70 -4.93
CA ALA A 35 6.57 -6.82 -5.63
C ALA A 35 8.07 -7.04 -5.31
N SER A 36 8.87 -5.96 -5.23
CA SER A 36 10.28 -6.04 -4.89
C SER A 36 10.52 -6.54 -3.46
N CYS A 37 9.82 -5.99 -2.47
CA CYS A 37 9.93 -6.45 -1.08
C CYS A 37 9.36 -7.86 -0.89
N MET A 38 8.28 -8.18 -1.60
CA MET A 38 7.68 -9.54 -1.61
C MET A 38 8.65 -10.60 -2.14
N SER A 39 9.48 -10.28 -3.14
CA SER A 39 10.52 -11.20 -3.63
C SER A 39 11.63 -11.46 -2.62
N MET A 40 11.71 -10.65 -1.56
CA MET A 40 12.66 -10.73 -0.45
C MET A 40 11.99 -11.05 0.90
N GLN A 41 10.95 -11.86 0.87
CA GLN A 41 10.27 -12.40 2.07
C GLN A 41 9.52 -11.35 2.94
N ALA A 42 9.05 -10.24 2.37
CA ALA A 42 8.33 -9.21 3.14
C ALA A 42 7.10 -9.77 3.90
N ARG A 43 6.43 -10.78 3.35
CA ARG A 43 5.30 -11.43 4.02
C ARG A 43 5.71 -12.17 5.29
N ASP A 44 6.87 -12.82 5.29
CA ASP A 44 7.38 -13.50 6.48
C ASP A 44 7.79 -12.49 7.55
N ILE A 45 8.28 -11.30 7.14
CA ILE A 45 8.52 -10.16 8.04
C ILE A 45 7.22 -9.70 8.70
N THR A 46 6.14 -9.54 7.92
CA THR A 46 4.83 -9.15 8.47
C THR A 46 4.33 -10.14 9.51
N VAL A 47 4.42 -11.45 9.22
CA VAL A 47 4.01 -12.51 10.15
C VAL A 47 4.87 -12.48 11.41
N ARG A 48 6.19 -12.48 11.26
CA ARG A 48 7.12 -12.50 12.41
C ARG A 48 6.97 -11.27 13.30
N LEU A 49 6.81 -10.10 12.69
CA LEU A 49 6.59 -8.87 13.44
C LEU A 49 5.25 -8.90 14.22
N GLY A 50 4.19 -9.43 13.61
CA GLY A 50 2.91 -9.64 14.29
C GLY A 50 3.01 -10.57 15.49
N GLU A 51 3.74 -11.69 15.37
CA GLU A 51 4.01 -12.61 16.47
C GLU A 51 4.74 -11.92 17.62
N LEU A 52 5.82 -11.19 17.33
CA LEU A 52 6.62 -10.50 18.34
C LEU A 52 5.85 -9.36 19.04
N VAL A 53 5.01 -8.65 18.31
CA VAL A 53 4.11 -7.62 18.87
C VAL A 53 3.14 -8.27 19.86
N ALA A 54 2.54 -9.40 19.50
CA ALA A 54 1.63 -10.15 20.38
C ALA A 54 2.36 -10.75 21.59
N GLU A 55 3.53 -11.38 21.39
CA GLU A 55 4.40 -11.93 22.47
C GLU A 55 4.82 -10.83 23.46
N ALA A 56 5.00 -9.59 22.96
CA ALA A 56 5.37 -8.44 23.78
C ALA A 56 4.17 -7.78 24.51
N GLY A 57 2.94 -8.27 24.30
CA GLY A 57 1.72 -7.71 24.91
C GLY A 57 1.41 -6.29 24.42
N LEU A 58 1.75 -5.96 23.18
CA LEU A 58 1.53 -4.64 22.59
C LEU A 58 0.18 -4.61 21.83
N ASP A 59 -0.91 -4.81 22.54
CA ASP A 59 -2.26 -4.94 21.97
C ASP A 59 -2.76 -3.65 21.28
N ASP A 60 -2.09 -2.52 21.51
CA ASP A 60 -2.38 -1.21 20.93
C ASP A 60 -1.47 -0.87 19.73
N VAL A 61 -0.75 -1.85 19.20
CA VAL A 61 0.14 -1.71 18.04
C VAL A 61 -0.43 -2.41 16.82
N LEU A 62 -0.52 -1.67 15.71
CA LEU A 62 -0.96 -2.19 14.42
C LEU A 62 0.23 -2.57 13.53
N VAL A 63 0.32 -3.83 13.13
CA VAL A 63 1.19 -4.26 12.03
C VAL A 63 0.36 -4.26 10.76
N LYS A 64 0.66 -3.34 9.84
CA LYS A 64 -0.11 -3.11 8.62
C LYS A 64 0.73 -3.39 7.37
N ARG A 65 0.18 -4.17 6.45
CA ARG A 65 0.73 -4.30 5.09
C ARG A 65 0.41 -3.04 4.31
N VAL A 66 1.37 -2.55 3.54
CA VAL A 66 1.18 -1.38 2.70
C VAL A 66 1.80 -1.59 1.32
N GLY A 67 1.38 -0.77 0.37
CA GLY A 67 1.99 -0.68 -0.94
C GLY A 67 3.44 -0.17 -0.86
N CYS A 68 4.04 0.16 -2.01
CA CYS A 68 5.45 0.54 -2.10
C CYS A 68 5.79 1.76 -1.24
N LEU A 69 6.81 1.63 -0.39
CA LEU A 69 7.37 2.74 0.39
C LEU A 69 8.34 3.63 -0.41
N GLY A 70 8.69 3.23 -1.66
CA GLY A 70 9.40 4.10 -2.59
C GLY A 70 10.93 3.96 -2.60
N LEU A 71 11.53 3.09 -1.80
CA LEU A 71 12.99 2.90 -1.73
C LEU A 71 13.37 1.43 -1.96
N CYS A 72 13.00 0.88 -3.14
CA CYS A 72 13.14 -0.56 -3.43
C CYS A 72 14.57 -1.10 -3.32
N ALA A 73 15.60 -0.27 -3.57
CA ALA A 73 16.99 -0.69 -3.45
C ALA A 73 17.42 -1.02 -2.01
N ALA A 74 16.71 -0.47 -1.02
CA ALA A 74 16.96 -0.71 0.41
C ALA A 74 15.94 -1.68 1.03
N GLY A 75 15.12 -2.35 0.20
CA GLY A 75 14.12 -3.31 0.69
C GLY A 75 14.74 -4.60 1.27
N PRO A 76 13.93 -5.35 2.01
CA PRO A 76 12.57 -5.05 2.49
C PRO A 76 12.51 -3.88 3.46
N LEU A 77 11.39 -3.15 3.42
CA LEU A 77 11.22 -1.90 4.17
C LEU A 77 10.08 -2.02 5.20
N VAL A 78 10.32 -1.46 6.39
CA VAL A 78 9.28 -1.25 7.40
C VAL A 78 9.37 0.19 7.90
N GLU A 79 8.23 0.90 7.92
CA GLU A 79 8.11 2.26 8.45
C GLU A 79 7.36 2.25 9.79
N ILE A 80 7.80 3.05 10.74
CA ILE A 80 7.02 3.45 11.91
C ILE A 80 6.63 4.92 11.72
N PRO A 81 5.40 5.20 11.23
CA PRO A 81 5.00 6.55 10.85
C PRO A 81 5.11 7.58 11.95
N GLN A 82 4.86 7.20 13.20
CA GLN A 82 4.89 8.07 14.37
C GLN A 82 6.29 8.59 14.69
N THR A 83 7.33 7.85 14.31
CA THR A 83 8.74 8.26 14.53
C THR A 83 9.40 8.77 13.27
N GLY A 84 8.77 8.63 12.11
CA GLY A 84 9.38 8.88 10.79
C GLY A 84 10.52 7.93 10.45
N ARG A 85 10.72 6.86 11.25
CA ARG A 85 11.81 5.92 11.05
C ARG A 85 11.46 4.90 9.99
N LEU A 86 12.33 4.80 8.99
CA LEU A 86 12.30 3.76 7.96
C LEU A 86 13.42 2.75 8.27
N PHE A 87 13.04 1.49 8.43
CA PHE A 87 13.97 0.37 8.56
C PHE A 87 14.21 -0.21 7.17
N GLU A 88 15.47 -0.40 6.86
CA GLU A 88 15.98 -0.89 5.58
C GLU A 88 16.56 -2.30 5.74
N HIS A 89 16.59 -3.08 4.66
CA HIS A 89 17.14 -4.44 4.64
C HIS A 89 16.59 -5.32 5.77
N VAL A 90 15.29 -5.19 6.04
CA VAL A 90 14.63 -5.95 7.09
C VAL A 90 14.53 -7.43 6.69
N SER A 91 14.75 -8.31 7.64
CA SER A 91 14.56 -9.76 7.52
C SER A 91 13.79 -10.30 8.73
N PRO A 92 13.23 -11.51 8.67
CA PRO A 92 12.58 -12.11 9.84
C PRO A 92 13.49 -12.21 11.07
N ASP A 93 14.82 -12.24 10.87
CA ASP A 93 15.81 -12.39 11.93
C ASP A 93 16.23 -11.06 12.61
N ASN A 94 15.85 -9.89 12.04
CA ASN A 94 16.27 -8.59 12.58
C ASN A 94 15.12 -7.64 12.96
N VAL A 95 13.89 -8.16 13.09
CA VAL A 95 12.69 -7.37 13.40
C VAL A 95 12.60 -6.88 14.86
N ASP A 96 13.41 -7.41 15.78
CA ASP A 96 13.38 -7.04 17.22
C ASP A 96 13.57 -5.53 17.43
N ALA A 97 14.48 -4.90 16.69
CA ALA A 97 14.73 -3.46 16.76
C ALA A 97 13.50 -2.61 16.37
N ILE A 98 12.60 -3.17 15.55
CA ILE A 98 11.33 -2.54 15.20
C ILE A 98 10.38 -2.58 16.39
N VAL A 99 10.25 -3.72 17.05
CA VAL A 99 9.43 -3.89 18.26
C VAL A 99 9.91 -2.97 19.37
N ASP A 100 11.21 -2.85 19.59
CA ASP A 100 11.79 -1.93 20.58
C ASP A 100 11.45 -0.46 20.25
N THR A 101 11.47 -0.09 18.97
CA THR A 101 11.04 1.25 18.56
C THR A 101 9.55 1.47 18.78
N LEU A 102 8.69 0.49 18.49
CA LEU A 102 7.24 0.56 18.71
C LEU A 102 6.88 0.79 20.19
N ARG A 103 7.68 0.24 21.12
CA ARG A 103 7.51 0.48 22.57
C ARG A 103 7.74 1.94 22.98
N THR A 104 8.53 2.69 22.22
CA THR A 104 8.85 4.09 22.55
C THR A 104 7.81 5.09 22.07
N VAL A 105 6.94 4.71 21.15
CA VAL A 105 5.88 5.58 20.61
C VAL A 105 4.85 5.88 21.70
N GLN A 106 4.49 7.16 21.84
CA GLN A 106 3.52 7.58 22.84
C GLN A 106 2.11 7.75 22.24
N PRO A 107 1.05 7.59 23.04
CA PRO A 107 -0.31 7.89 22.58
C PRO A 107 -0.41 9.34 22.10
N GLY A 108 -0.95 9.51 20.87
CA GLY A 108 -1.12 10.84 20.28
C GLY A 108 0.07 11.34 19.43
N ASP A 109 1.17 10.57 19.34
CA ASP A 109 2.24 10.90 18.42
C ASP A 109 1.72 10.94 16.98
N ALA A 110 1.92 12.06 16.31
CA ALA A 110 1.52 12.25 14.93
C ALA A 110 2.54 11.63 13.96
N ARG A 111 2.11 11.36 12.73
CA ARG A 111 3.03 10.92 11.67
C ARG A 111 4.11 11.99 11.43
N ILE A 112 5.37 11.56 11.43
CA ILE A 112 6.53 12.39 11.14
C ILE A 112 7.01 12.10 9.70
N ALA A 113 7.51 13.13 9.01
CA ALA A 113 8.08 12.97 7.68
C ALA A 113 9.36 12.11 7.71
N GLN A 114 9.54 11.30 6.67
CA GLN A 114 10.65 10.33 6.55
C GLN A 114 12.02 10.96 6.23
N GLY A 115 12.16 12.28 6.33
CA GLY A 115 13.40 13.00 6.05
C GLY A 115 13.50 13.60 4.64
N PRO A 116 14.60 14.34 4.34
CA PRO A 116 14.67 15.27 3.22
C PRO A 116 14.49 14.66 1.82
N PHE A 117 14.78 13.37 1.66
CA PHE A 117 14.56 12.66 0.39
C PHE A 117 13.07 12.57 0.04
N PHE A 118 12.24 12.21 1.01
CA PHE A 118 10.81 12.08 0.82
C PHE A 118 10.07 13.41 0.88
N GLU A 119 10.52 14.35 1.72
CA GLU A 119 9.92 15.69 1.86
C GLU A 119 9.95 16.49 0.57
N LYS A 120 10.98 16.27 -0.28
CA LYS A 120 11.12 16.95 -1.57
C LYS A 120 10.28 16.32 -2.69
N GLN A 121 9.57 15.22 -2.44
CA GLN A 121 8.76 14.53 -3.44
C GLN A 121 7.32 15.02 -3.41
N LEU A 122 6.80 15.47 -4.54
CA LEU A 122 5.38 15.71 -4.73
C LEU A 122 4.71 14.42 -5.24
N ARG A 123 4.07 13.69 -4.35
CA ARG A 123 3.37 12.43 -4.68
C ARG A 123 1.94 12.73 -5.08
N VAL A 124 1.64 12.73 -6.39
CA VAL A 124 0.28 12.87 -6.93
C VAL A 124 -0.32 11.50 -7.25
N ALA A 125 0.27 10.77 -8.21
CA ALA A 125 -0.23 9.45 -8.60
C ALA A 125 0.09 8.35 -7.57
N THR A 126 1.05 8.60 -6.68
CA THR A 126 1.52 7.66 -5.65
C THR A 126 1.18 8.14 -4.23
N GLU A 127 0.16 8.96 -4.09
CA GLU A 127 -0.25 9.54 -2.79
C GLU A 127 -0.52 8.47 -1.73
N ASN A 128 -1.20 7.40 -2.12
CA ASN A 128 -1.57 6.28 -1.26
C ASN A 128 -0.47 5.22 -1.06
N PHE A 129 0.69 5.38 -1.72
CA PHE A 129 1.81 4.45 -1.58
C PHE A 129 2.40 4.52 -0.17
N GLY A 130 2.62 3.35 0.44
CA GLY A 130 3.11 3.23 1.79
C GLY A 130 2.08 3.61 2.87
N VAL A 131 0.79 3.70 2.53
CA VAL A 131 -0.29 4.04 3.47
C VAL A 131 -1.44 3.05 3.39
N VAL A 132 -1.87 2.70 2.17
CA VAL A 132 -3.00 1.81 1.91
C VAL A 132 -2.51 0.37 1.78
N ASP A 133 -3.23 -0.58 2.41
CA ASP A 133 -3.09 -1.99 2.08
C ASP A 133 -3.75 -2.24 0.71
N PRO A 134 -2.98 -2.61 -0.32
CA PRO A 134 -3.50 -2.78 -1.67
C PRO A 134 -4.49 -3.97 -1.81
N GLU A 135 -4.58 -4.84 -0.82
CA GLU A 135 -5.54 -5.95 -0.77
C GLU A 135 -6.77 -5.64 0.10
N SER A 136 -6.85 -4.44 0.72
CA SER A 136 -7.99 -3.99 1.54
C SER A 136 -8.87 -3.00 0.77
N LEU A 137 -10.12 -3.39 0.53
CA LEU A 137 -11.13 -2.50 -0.05
C LEU A 137 -11.47 -1.36 0.92
N ASP A 138 -11.57 -1.65 2.20
CA ASP A 138 -11.94 -0.67 3.23
C ASP A 138 -10.89 0.43 3.33
N ASP A 139 -9.59 0.08 3.35
CA ASP A 139 -8.49 1.05 3.31
C ASP A 139 -8.57 1.97 2.08
N TYR A 140 -8.94 1.42 0.92
CA TYR A 140 -9.09 2.21 -0.30
C TYR A 140 -10.30 3.15 -0.23
N LEU A 141 -11.42 2.68 0.33
CA LEU A 141 -12.63 3.49 0.51
C LEU A 141 -12.43 4.62 1.52
N GLU A 142 -11.69 4.39 2.62
CA GLU A 142 -11.32 5.41 3.61
C GLU A 142 -10.47 6.56 3.01
N ARG A 143 -9.84 6.30 1.85
CA ARG A 143 -9.05 7.26 1.07
C ARG A 143 -9.77 7.76 -0.17
N ASP A 144 -11.08 7.93 -0.09
CA ASP A 144 -11.93 8.41 -1.19
C ASP A 144 -11.96 7.50 -2.42
N GLY A 145 -11.59 6.24 -2.26
CA GLY A 145 -11.62 5.23 -3.30
C GLY A 145 -13.01 5.09 -3.93
N TYR A 146 -13.05 4.98 -5.25
CA TYR A 146 -14.28 4.88 -6.07
C TYR A 146 -15.25 6.05 -6.01
N GLN A 147 -14.96 7.15 -5.32
CA GLN A 147 -15.86 8.31 -5.30
C GLN A 147 -16.07 8.90 -6.70
N ALA A 148 -15.00 9.06 -7.48
CA ALA A 148 -15.09 9.51 -8.85
C ALA A 148 -15.94 8.56 -9.73
N LEU A 149 -15.78 7.23 -9.53
CA LEU A 149 -16.59 6.23 -10.23
C LEU A 149 -18.08 6.35 -9.88
N ARG A 150 -18.39 6.52 -8.58
CA ARG A 150 -19.79 6.72 -8.13
C ARG A 150 -20.42 7.97 -8.76
N ARG A 151 -19.67 9.06 -8.79
CA ARG A 151 -20.11 10.29 -9.45
C ARG A 151 -20.40 10.06 -10.95
N VAL A 152 -19.47 9.45 -11.65
CA VAL A 152 -19.62 9.12 -13.08
C VAL A 152 -20.86 8.28 -13.34
N LEU A 153 -21.07 7.23 -12.59
CA LEU A 153 -22.20 6.30 -12.80
C LEU A 153 -23.57 6.92 -12.49
N ASN A 154 -23.64 7.87 -11.57
CA ASN A 154 -24.91 8.45 -11.12
C ASN A 154 -25.23 9.80 -11.75
N GLU A 155 -24.23 10.58 -12.19
CA GLU A 155 -24.39 12.00 -12.49
C GLU A 155 -23.91 12.38 -13.89
N MET A 156 -23.21 11.49 -14.61
CA MET A 156 -22.57 11.86 -15.87
C MET A 156 -22.92 10.89 -17.00
N THR A 157 -23.06 11.44 -18.19
CA THR A 157 -23.11 10.67 -19.43
C THR A 157 -21.70 10.31 -19.90
N SER A 158 -21.58 9.29 -20.75
CA SER A 158 -20.27 8.92 -21.31
C SER A 158 -19.64 10.04 -22.18
N ALA A 159 -20.43 10.95 -22.73
CA ALA A 159 -19.94 12.13 -23.44
C ALA A 159 -19.29 13.13 -22.47
N GLU A 160 -19.98 13.48 -21.38
CA GLU A 160 -19.47 14.39 -20.35
C GLU A 160 -18.19 13.89 -19.71
N VAL A 161 -18.09 12.58 -19.48
CA VAL A 161 -16.84 11.98 -18.95
C VAL A 161 -15.69 12.18 -19.94
N ARG A 162 -15.91 11.93 -21.24
CA ARG A 162 -14.86 12.16 -22.26
C ARG A 162 -14.46 13.63 -22.36
N ASP A 163 -15.41 14.53 -22.24
CA ASP A 163 -15.17 15.97 -22.28
C ASP A 163 -14.38 16.43 -21.05
N GLU A 164 -14.69 15.89 -19.86
CA GLU A 164 -13.94 16.12 -18.61
C GLU A 164 -12.48 15.69 -18.76
N ILE A 165 -12.25 14.46 -19.22
CA ILE A 165 -10.89 13.92 -19.45
C ILE A 165 -10.16 14.73 -20.53
N THR A 166 -10.86 15.20 -21.57
CA THR A 166 -10.24 16.02 -22.62
C THR A 166 -9.83 17.39 -22.07
N ARG A 167 -10.70 18.05 -21.31
CA ARG A 167 -10.42 19.35 -20.66
C ARG A 167 -9.31 19.27 -19.62
N SER A 168 -9.17 18.12 -18.91
CA SER A 168 -8.10 17.92 -17.94
C SER A 168 -6.70 17.94 -18.56
N GLY A 169 -6.59 17.75 -19.87
CA GLY A 169 -5.32 17.66 -20.56
C GLY A 169 -4.51 16.41 -20.22
N LEU A 170 -5.13 15.40 -19.58
CA LEU A 170 -4.44 14.16 -19.18
C LEU A 170 -3.79 13.47 -20.39
N ARG A 171 -2.53 13.10 -20.24
CA ARG A 171 -1.74 12.44 -21.28
C ARG A 171 -1.22 11.09 -20.78
N GLY A 172 -1.00 10.16 -21.71
CA GLY A 172 -0.40 8.86 -21.43
C GLY A 172 0.99 8.98 -20.80
N ARG A 173 1.35 8.02 -19.97
CA ARG A 173 2.64 7.95 -19.26
C ARG A 173 3.54 6.81 -19.76
N GLY A 174 3.22 6.21 -20.90
CA GLY A 174 4.02 5.17 -21.54
C GLY A 174 5.09 5.69 -22.53
N GLY A 175 5.47 6.98 -22.43
CA GLY A 175 6.51 7.62 -23.23
C GLY A 175 5.99 8.49 -24.38
N ALA A 176 4.96 8.10 -25.12
CA ALA A 176 4.42 8.87 -26.25
C ALA A 176 3.60 10.11 -25.85
N GLY A 177 3.17 10.20 -24.61
CA GLY A 177 2.39 11.32 -24.10
C GLY A 177 1.08 11.57 -24.86
N TYR A 178 0.46 10.53 -25.44
CA TYR A 178 -0.76 10.67 -26.23
C TYR A 178 -1.93 11.19 -25.41
N PRO A 179 -2.75 12.14 -25.91
CA PRO A 179 -3.88 12.69 -25.17
C PRO A 179 -4.94 11.61 -24.87
N VAL A 180 -5.25 11.40 -23.57
CA VAL A 180 -6.18 10.34 -23.15
C VAL A 180 -7.60 10.63 -23.62
N GLY A 181 -8.06 11.88 -23.58
CA GLY A 181 -9.38 12.27 -24.06
C GLY A 181 -9.59 11.99 -25.55
N LEU A 182 -8.57 12.22 -26.37
CA LEU A 182 -8.62 11.89 -27.80
C LEU A 182 -8.70 10.37 -28.02
N LYS A 183 -7.93 9.59 -27.25
CA LYS A 183 -7.99 8.12 -27.31
C LYS A 183 -9.39 7.60 -26.96
N TRP A 184 -9.98 8.10 -25.88
CA TRP A 184 -11.33 7.70 -25.47
C TRP A 184 -12.39 8.10 -26.48
N THR A 185 -12.25 9.29 -27.07
CA THR A 185 -13.18 9.77 -28.13
C THR A 185 -13.10 8.89 -29.38
N THR A 186 -11.90 8.43 -29.75
CA THR A 186 -11.71 7.52 -30.89
C THR A 186 -12.35 6.16 -30.63
N VAL A 187 -12.12 5.57 -29.45
CA VAL A 187 -12.70 4.28 -29.07
C VAL A 187 -14.24 4.36 -29.02
N ALA A 188 -14.82 5.48 -28.54
CA ALA A 188 -16.26 5.64 -28.45
C ALA A 188 -16.96 5.78 -29.83
N LYS A 189 -16.22 5.94 -30.91
CA LYS A 189 -16.75 6.01 -32.28
C LYS A 189 -16.66 4.67 -33.03
N ALA A 190 -15.92 3.72 -32.46
CA ALA A 190 -15.74 2.38 -33.01
C ALA A 190 -16.88 1.45 -32.61
#